data_b4170f8b0e6d5c9ce2cb878f3c70877d
#
_entry.id   b4170f8b0e6d5c9ce2cb878f3c70877d
#
_cell.length_a   1.000
_cell.length_b   1.000
_cell.length_c   1.000
_cell.angle_alpha   90.00
_cell.angle_beta   90.00
_cell.angle_gamma   90.00
#
_symmetry.space_group_name_H-M   'P 1'
#
loop_
_entity.id
_entity.type
_entity.pdbx_description
1 polymer ?
#
loop_
_entity_poly.entity_id
_entity_poly.type
_entity_poly.pdbx_seq_one_letter_code
_entity_poly.pdbx_strand_id
1 'polypeptide(L)'
;MKLILAPLAALAALALAAPALADPTPSELTAASAAELRGAEIYAYDQAAWHSTDRLQEDMRRGRVSVEDMTNNLSGFIVEPVSDGLLLATYYSKNGGKTFALARYWMAGSKVKRGGLVKPGEDAALSPLALKLIERREQAAAAATADDVSICTNGAPNTVVLPPRPDGSIPVYFMSASVENGTFPAGGHYLYLFDAAGKLASKRPFTKSCVMVDWRNLPKGAAGASVSHILDPQPTEIHVFVSLNMPGKLFVITTSNKDLWLIDHGQITFKQVMEEAP
;
A
#
# COMPACT_ATOMS: atom_id res chain seq x y z
N MET A 1 73.64 25.59 42.90
CA MET A 1 72.21 25.83 42.83
C MET A 1 71.77 25.48 41.42
N LYS A 2 71.23 24.25 41.15
CA LYS A 2 70.77 23.79 39.85
C LYS A 2 69.25 23.85 39.85
N LEU A 3 68.70 24.73 39.03
CA LEU A 3 67.25 24.75 38.72
C LEU A 3 66.89 23.57 37.80
N ILE A 4 65.95 22.75 38.27
CA ILE A 4 65.33 21.69 37.44
C ILE A 4 64.03 22.27 36.88
N LEU A 5 63.96 22.54 35.56
CA LEU A 5 62.72 22.82 34.87
C LEU A 5 61.99 21.49 34.60
N ALA A 6 60.79 21.33 35.10
CA ALA A 6 59.89 20.26 34.72
C ALA A 6 59.07 20.66 33.45
N PRO A 7 58.88 19.76 32.45
CA PRO A 7 58.01 20.06 31.33
C PRO A 7 56.56 19.89 31.70
N LEU A 8 55.73 20.92 31.46
CA LEU A 8 54.26 20.82 31.48
C LEU A 8 53.79 20.02 30.25
N ALA A 9 53.30 18.82 30.48
CA ALA A 9 52.60 18.05 29.42
C ALA A 9 51.18 18.59 29.31
N ALA A 10 50.89 19.28 28.19
CA ALA A 10 49.53 19.70 27.83
C ALA A 10 48.74 18.45 27.34
N LEU A 11 47.81 17.95 28.13
CA LEU A 11 46.81 16.96 27.68
C LEU A 11 45.83 17.70 26.76
N ALA A 12 45.91 17.46 25.44
CA ALA A 12 44.87 17.84 24.48
C ALA A 12 43.71 16.83 24.64
N ALA A 13 42.64 17.24 25.28
CA ALA A 13 41.39 16.47 25.29
C ALA A 13 40.78 16.53 23.88
N LEU A 14 40.89 15.45 23.10
CA LEU A 14 40.06 15.24 21.91
C LEU A 14 38.63 15.04 22.39
N ALA A 15 37.81 16.08 22.28
CA ALA A 15 36.35 15.93 22.38
C ALA A 15 35.89 15.17 21.13
N LEU A 16 35.63 13.88 21.27
CA LEU A 16 34.85 13.12 20.28
C LEU A 16 33.45 13.73 20.26
N ALA A 17 33.20 14.62 19.31
CA ALA A 17 31.83 15.06 19.01
C ALA A 17 31.06 13.80 18.58
N ALA A 18 30.13 13.34 19.42
CA ALA A 18 29.14 12.37 18.97
C ALA A 18 28.43 12.94 17.74
N PRO A 19 28.25 12.15 16.66
CA PRO A 19 27.49 12.64 15.51
C PRO A 19 26.13 13.12 16.03
N ALA A 20 25.83 14.38 15.84
CA ALA A 20 24.49 14.90 16.10
C ALA A 20 23.53 14.09 15.22
N LEU A 21 22.55 13.44 15.85
CA LEU A 21 21.46 12.76 15.18
C LEU A 21 20.75 13.85 14.34
N ALA A 22 20.78 13.71 13.01
CA ALA A 22 20.32 14.76 12.10
C ALA A 22 18.81 14.62 11.87
N ASP A 23 18.10 15.73 11.82
CA ASP A 23 16.73 15.80 11.35
C ASP A 23 16.61 15.20 9.93
N PRO A 24 15.42 14.75 9.52
CA PRO A 24 15.20 14.22 8.17
C PRO A 24 15.63 15.20 7.10
N THR A 25 16.30 14.70 6.09
CA THR A 25 16.70 15.50 4.94
C THR A 25 15.49 15.99 4.13
N PRO A 26 15.61 17.08 3.35
CA PRO A 26 14.55 17.52 2.44
C PRO A 26 14.06 16.42 1.47
N SER A 27 14.96 15.51 1.07
CA SER A 27 14.63 14.37 0.21
C SER A 27 13.72 13.36 0.93
N GLU A 28 14.00 13.03 2.19
CA GLU A 28 13.19 12.14 3.01
C GLU A 28 11.82 12.74 3.28
N LEU A 29 11.74 14.04 3.59
CA LEU A 29 10.46 14.74 3.77
C LEU A 29 9.64 14.76 2.47
N THR A 30 10.27 14.97 1.32
CA THR A 30 9.60 14.92 0.01
C THR A 30 9.08 13.51 -0.28
N ALA A 31 9.88 12.48 0.00
CA ALA A 31 9.48 11.08 -0.18
C ALA A 31 8.35 10.68 0.77
N ALA A 32 8.36 11.15 2.03
CA ALA A 32 7.27 10.94 2.98
C ALA A 32 5.97 11.59 2.50
N SER A 33 6.01 12.83 2.01
CA SER A 33 4.82 13.49 1.44
C SER A 33 4.29 12.78 0.19
N ALA A 34 5.17 12.27 -0.66
CA ALA A 34 4.77 11.45 -1.82
C ALA A 34 4.13 10.11 -1.37
N ALA A 35 4.63 9.52 -0.28
CA ALA A 35 4.07 8.32 0.32
C ALA A 35 2.67 8.54 0.88
N GLU A 36 2.38 9.70 1.51
CA GLU A 36 1.03 10.08 1.97
C GLU A 36 0.03 10.06 0.82
N LEU A 37 0.33 10.78 -0.26
CA LEU A 37 -0.54 10.84 -1.44
C LEU A 37 -0.77 9.46 -2.06
N ARG A 38 0.30 8.69 -2.22
CA ARG A 38 0.24 7.36 -2.82
C ARG A 38 -0.50 6.36 -1.94
N GLY A 39 -0.25 6.37 -0.63
CA GLY A 39 -0.92 5.49 0.31
C GLY A 39 -2.42 5.76 0.42
N ALA A 40 -2.81 7.03 0.40
CA ALA A 40 -4.22 7.43 0.34
C ALA A 40 -4.90 6.99 -0.97
N GLU A 41 -4.19 7.06 -2.10
CA GLU A 41 -4.70 6.57 -3.38
C GLU A 41 -4.89 5.04 -3.36
N ILE A 42 -3.90 4.27 -2.89
CA ILE A 42 -4.02 2.81 -2.72
C ILE A 42 -5.22 2.47 -1.86
N TYR A 43 -5.38 3.16 -0.72
CA TYR A 43 -6.50 2.96 0.18
C TYR A 43 -7.85 3.23 -0.50
N ALA A 44 -7.97 4.32 -1.25
CA ALA A 44 -9.22 4.64 -1.94
C ALA A 44 -9.63 3.56 -2.95
N TYR A 45 -8.67 3.02 -3.71
CA TYR A 45 -8.92 1.95 -4.69
C TYR A 45 -9.23 0.61 -4.02
N ASP A 46 -8.52 0.27 -2.95
CA ASP A 46 -8.79 -0.92 -2.14
C ASP A 46 -10.19 -0.88 -1.52
N GLN A 47 -10.57 0.26 -0.92
CA GLN A 47 -11.92 0.44 -0.35
C GLN A 47 -13.03 0.38 -1.41
N ALA A 48 -12.79 0.92 -2.59
CA ALA A 48 -13.72 0.82 -3.70
C ALA A 48 -13.91 -0.65 -4.13
N ALA A 49 -12.83 -1.41 -4.24
CA ALA A 49 -12.86 -2.83 -4.56
C ALA A 49 -13.59 -3.63 -3.47
N TRP A 50 -13.24 -3.41 -2.20
CA TRP A 50 -13.83 -4.13 -1.07
C TRP A 50 -15.34 -3.89 -0.99
N HIS A 51 -15.77 -2.64 -0.84
CA HIS A 51 -17.19 -2.32 -0.64
C HIS A 51 -18.06 -2.59 -1.88
N SER A 52 -17.51 -2.54 -3.09
CA SER A 52 -18.22 -3.01 -4.27
C SER A 52 -18.37 -4.53 -4.29
N THR A 53 -17.38 -5.28 -3.76
CA THR A 53 -17.48 -6.74 -3.58
C THR A 53 -18.54 -7.11 -2.58
N ASP A 54 -18.60 -6.43 -1.43
CA ASP A 54 -19.67 -6.61 -0.42
C ASP A 54 -21.05 -6.37 -1.04
N ARG A 55 -21.17 -5.33 -1.87
CA ARG A 55 -22.44 -5.04 -2.57
C ARG A 55 -22.78 -6.10 -3.59
N LEU A 56 -21.82 -6.59 -4.38
CA LEU A 56 -22.05 -7.68 -5.33
C LEU A 56 -22.53 -8.95 -4.60
N GLN A 57 -21.89 -9.31 -3.49
CA GLN A 57 -22.31 -10.43 -2.64
C GLN A 57 -23.72 -10.25 -2.08
N GLU A 58 -24.07 -9.03 -1.67
CA GLU A 58 -25.43 -8.71 -1.21
C GLU A 58 -26.46 -8.84 -2.35
N ASP A 59 -26.12 -8.39 -3.57
CA ASP A 59 -27.00 -8.54 -4.72
C ASP A 59 -27.19 -10.01 -5.11
N MET A 60 -26.14 -10.86 -4.94
CA MET A 60 -26.26 -12.32 -5.08
C MET A 60 -27.15 -12.93 -3.99
N ARG A 61 -26.95 -12.59 -2.71
CA ARG A 61 -27.78 -13.10 -1.60
C ARG A 61 -29.26 -12.75 -1.74
N ARG A 62 -29.56 -11.60 -2.34
CA ARG A 62 -30.95 -11.14 -2.62
C ARG A 62 -31.53 -11.70 -3.92
N GLY A 63 -30.82 -12.59 -4.60
CA GLY A 63 -31.27 -13.16 -5.87
C GLY A 63 -31.32 -12.15 -7.03
N ARG A 64 -30.68 -11.00 -6.91
CA ARG A 64 -30.59 -10.01 -8.00
C ARG A 64 -29.54 -10.41 -9.03
N VAL A 65 -28.65 -11.30 -8.63
CA VAL A 65 -27.54 -11.84 -9.41
C VAL A 65 -27.52 -13.35 -9.18
N SER A 66 -27.45 -14.14 -10.27
CA SER A 66 -27.22 -15.57 -10.15
C SER A 66 -25.82 -15.84 -9.60
N VAL A 67 -25.73 -16.58 -8.51
CA VAL A 67 -24.44 -17.01 -7.93
C VAL A 67 -23.68 -17.89 -8.92
N GLU A 68 -24.38 -18.82 -9.56
CA GLU A 68 -23.81 -19.75 -10.54
C GLU A 68 -23.23 -19.00 -11.76
N ASP A 69 -24.01 -18.10 -12.36
CA ASP A 69 -23.57 -17.31 -13.50
C ASP A 69 -22.36 -16.44 -13.15
N MET A 70 -22.36 -15.82 -11.97
CA MET A 70 -21.23 -15.00 -11.52
C MET A 70 -20.00 -15.85 -11.27
N THR A 71 -20.12 -16.96 -10.53
CA THR A 71 -18.99 -17.84 -10.19
C THR A 71 -18.35 -18.46 -11.44
N ASN A 72 -19.17 -18.89 -12.40
CA ASN A 72 -18.67 -19.55 -13.62
C ASN A 72 -18.07 -18.58 -14.63
N ASN A 73 -18.45 -17.30 -14.60
CA ASN A 73 -18.04 -16.33 -15.61
C ASN A 73 -17.08 -15.26 -15.09
N LEU A 74 -16.93 -15.07 -13.77
CA LEU A 74 -16.09 -14.03 -13.20
C LEU A 74 -14.59 -14.34 -13.39
N SER A 75 -13.91 -13.50 -14.15
CA SER A 75 -12.45 -13.57 -14.36
C SER A 75 -11.69 -12.63 -13.43
N GLY A 76 -12.34 -11.60 -12.89
CA GLY A 76 -11.73 -10.66 -11.97
C GLY A 76 -12.48 -9.35 -11.88
N PHE A 77 -11.84 -8.38 -11.23
CA PHE A 77 -12.33 -7.01 -11.15
C PHE A 77 -11.22 -6.00 -11.47
N ILE A 78 -11.61 -4.79 -11.81
CA ILE A 78 -10.73 -3.64 -11.97
C ILE A 78 -11.42 -2.39 -11.45
N VAL A 79 -10.64 -1.47 -10.87
CA VAL A 79 -11.12 -0.15 -10.43
C VAL A 79 -10.44 0.90 -11.28
N GLU A 80 -11.24 1.82 -11.83
CA GLU A 80 -10.75 2.94 -12.64
C GLU A 80 -11.37 4.26 -12.18
N PRO A 81 -10.68 5.39 -12.36
CA PRO A 81 -11.25 6.70 -12.08
C PRO A 81 -12.26 7.06 -13.17
N VAL A 82 -13.36 7.68 -12.76
CA VAL A 82 -14.36 8.26 -13.66
C VAL A 82 -14.58 9.72 -13.32
N SER A 83 -15.46 10.41 -14.05
CA SER A 83 -15.80 11.81 -13.76
C SER A 83 -16.28 12.00 -12.33
N ASP A 84 -16.22 13.23 -11.84
CA ASP A 84 -16.80 13.70 -10.57
C ASP A 84 -16.20 13.07 -9.30
N GLY A 85 -14.93 12.63 -9.36
CA GLY A 85 -14.23 12.05 -8.23
C GLY A 85 -14.73 10.66 -7.81
N LEU A 86 -15.52 10.01 -8.66
CA LEU A 86 -15.98 8.64 -8.46
C LEU A 86 -14.93 7.65 -8.98
N LEU A 87 -14.92 6.48 -8.35
CA LEU A 87 -14.24 5.29 -8.86
C LEU A 87 -15.28 4.32 -9.42
N LEU A 88 -14.95 3.64 -10.51
CA LEU A 88 -15.76 2.60 -11.10
C LEU A 88 -15.12 1.23 -10.87
N ALA A 89 -15.74 0.39 -10.06
CA ALA A 89 -15.39 -1.00 -9.91
C ALA A 89 -16.15 -1.83 -10.94
N THR A 90 -15.43 -2.47 -11.85
CA THR A 90 -15.99 -3.33 -12.88
C THR A 90 -15.57 -4.77 -12.66
N TYR A 91 -16.55 -5.65 -12.49
CA TYR A 91 -16.39 -7.11 -12.46
C TYR A 91 -16.52 -7.62 -13.88
N TYR A 92 -15.54 -8.37 -14.37
CA TYR A 92 -15.46 -8.73 -15.78
C TYR A 92 -15.29 -10.22 -16.00
N SER A 93 -15.69 -10.65 -17.22
CA SER A 93 -15.45 -11.97 -17.76
C SER A 93 -14.44 -11.92 -18.90
N LYS A 94 -13.68 -12.99 -19.02
CA LYS A 94 -12.85 -13.30 -20.19
C LYS A 94 -13.35 -14.62 -20.80
N ASN A 95 -14.07 -14.54 -21.88
CA ASN A 95 -14.62 -15.70 -22.55
C ASN A 95 -14.60 -15.53 -24.07
N GLY A 96 -14.20 -16.57 -24.79
CA GLY A 96 -14.17 -16.57 -26.28
C GLY A 96 -13.26 -15.49 -26.86
N GLY A 97 -12.14 -15.13 -26.16
CA GLY A 97 -11.22 -14.08 -26.60
C GLY A 97 -11.75 -12.64 -26.38
N LYS A 98 -12.91 -12.50 -25.73
CA LYS A 98 -13.51 -11.19 -25.41
C LYS A 98 -13.44 -10.92 -23.92
N THR A 99 -13.22 -9.66 -23.56
CA THR A 99 -13.32 -9.17 -22.17
C THR A 99 -14.51 -8.23 -22.09
N PHE A 100 -15.45 -8.51 -21.18
CA PHE A 100 -16.69 -7.74 -21.03
C PHE A 100 -17.13 -7.65 -19.58
N ALA A 101 -17.86 -6.59 -19.24
CA ALA A 101 -18.35 -6.35 -17.89
C ALA A 101 -19.55 -7.26 -17.56
N LEU A 102 -19.52 -7.82 -16.35
CA LEU A 102 -20.63 -8.55 -15.74
C LEU A 102 -21.41 -7.65 -14.77
N ALA A 103 -20.70 -6.82 -14.00
CA ALA A 103 -21.28 -5.88 -13.06
C ALA A 103 -20.43 -4.62 -12.97
N ARG A 104 -21.06 -3.51 -12.63
CA ARG A 104 -20.40 -2.21 -12.42
C ARG A 104 -20.95 -1.51 -11.18
N TYR A 105 -20.06 -0.95 -10.37
CA TYR A 105 -20.43 -0.15 -9.20
C TYR A 105 -19.65 1.16 -9.17
N TRP A 106 -20.37 2.28 -9.13
CA TRP A 106 -19.80 3.61 -9.00
C TRP A 106 -19.66 3.93 -7.52
N MET A 107 -18.43 4.19 -7.10
CA MET A 107 -18.02 4.35 -5.73
C MET A 107 -17.64 5.80 -5.40
N ALA A 108 -18.11 6.31 -4.27
CA ALA A 108 -17.60 7.52 -3.64
C ALA A 108 -16.99 7.14 -2.29
N GLY A 109 -15.67 7.01 -2.24
CA GLY A 109 -14.98 6.36 -1.13
C GLY A 109 -15.52 4.94 -0.91
N SER A 110 -15.93 4.61 0.30
CA SER A 110 -16.53 3.31 0.67
C SER A 110 -18.01 3.16 0.28
N LYS A 111 -18.66 4.18 -0.31
CA LYS A 111 -20.10 4.17 -0.56
C LYS A 111 -20.41 3.86 -2.03
N VAL A 112 -21.21 2.80 -2.24
CA VAL A 112 -21.82 2.53 -3.55
C VAL A 112 -22.87 3.60 -3.86
N LYS A 113 -22.68 4.39 -4.91
CA LYS A 113 -23.65 5.40 -5.37
C LYS A 113 -24.71 4.82 -6.29
N ARG A 114 -24.28 3.94 -7.17
CA ARG A 114 -25.15 3.21 -8.11
C ARG A 114 -24.40 1.99 -8.62
N GLY A 115 -25.10 1.08 -9.27
CA GLY A 115 -24.50 -0.08 -9.93
C GLY A 115 -25.36 -1.32 -9.81
N GLY A 116 -24.85 -2.40 -10.37
CA GLY A 116 -25.47 -3.71 -10.44
C GLY A 116 -24.93 -4.50 -11.62
N LEU A 117 -25.62 -5.56 -11.96
CA LEU A 117 -25.34 -6.36 -13.16
C LEU A 117 -25.53 -5.55 -14.43
N VAL A 118 -24.70 -5.85 -15.42
CA VAL A 118 -24.93 -5.46 -16.80
C VAL A 118 -26.04 -6.36 -17.34
N LYS A 119 -27.18 -5.76 -17.73
CA LYS A 119 -28.35 -6.50 -18.21
C LYS A 119 -28.19 -6.88 -19.68
N PRO A 120 -28.90 -7.93 -20.13
CA PRO A 120 -28.97 -8.26 -21.57
C PRO A 120 -29.40 -7.03 -22.39
N GLY A 121 -28.61 -6.70 -23.43
CA GLY A 121 -28.83 -5.53 -24.27
C GLY A 121 -28.20 -4.23 -23.81
N GLU A 122 -27.66 -4.17 -22.57
CA GLU A 122 -26.83 -3.05 -22.14
C GLU A 122 -25.38 -3.17 -22.65
N ASP A 123 -24.69 -2.04 -22.76
CA ASP A 123 -23.29 -2.01 -23.16
C ASP A 123 -22.40 -2.67 -22.12
N ALA A 124 -21.82 -3.80 -22.46
CA ALA A 124 -20.88 -4.57 -21.65
C ALA A 124 -19.40 -4.26 -21.97
N ALA A 125 -19.11 -3.34 -22.91
CA ALA A 125 -17.74 -3.01 -23.28
C ALA A 125 -16.99 -2.35 -22.11
N LEU A 126 -15.72 -2.71 -21.94
CA LEU A 126 -14.84 -2.04 -21.00
C LEU A 126 -14.24 -0.79 -21.64
N SER A 127 -13.90 0.20 -20.81
CA SER A 127 -13.14 1.36 -21.28
C SER A 127 -11.75 0.93 -21.78
N PRO A 128 -11.12 1.69 -22.68
CA PRO A 128 -9.73 1.46 -23.06
C PRO A 128 -8.79 1.47 -21.86
N LEU A 129 -9.07 2.31 -20.84
CA LEU A 129 -8.29 2.35 -19.60
C LEU A 129 -8.46 1.06 -18.82
N ALA A 130 -9.69 0.59 -18.58
CA ALA A 130 -9.95 -0.66 -17.87
C ALA A 130 -9.22 -1.85 -18.52
N LEU A 131 -9.27 -1.97 -19.85
CA LEU A 131 -8.56 -3.02 -20.58
C LEU A 131 -7.04 -2.95 -20.37
N LYS A 132 -6.46 -1.75 -20.41
CA LYS A 132 -5.05 -1.52 -20.14
C LYS A 132 -4.67 -1.88 -18.70
N LEU A 133 -5.47 -1.50 -17.71
CA LEU A 133 -5.23 -1.82 -16.30
C LEU A 133 -5.34 -3.33 -16.03
N ILE A 134 -6.31 -4.02 -16.65
CA ILE A 134 -6.46 -5.48 -16.57
C ILE A 134 -5.20 -6.17 -17.12
N GLU A 135 -4.71 -5.74 -18.27
CA GLU A 135 -3.49 -6.30 -18.86
C GLU A 135 -2.28 -6.15 -17.90
N ARG A 136 -2.10 -4.97 -17.29
CA ARG A 136 -0.99 -4.75 -16.33
C ARG A 136 -1.16 -5.59 -15.06
N ARG A 137 -2.37 -5.74 -14.56
CA ARG A 137 -2.68 -6.63 -13.44
C ARG A 137 -2.27 -8.07 -13.73
N GLU A 138 -2.58 -8.58 -14.90
CA GLU A 138 -2.26 -9.96 -15.30
C GLU A 138 -0.75 -10.16 -15.48
N GLN A 139 -0.07 -9.20 -16.11
CA GLN A 139 1.38 -9.24 -16.24
C GLN A 139 2.08 -9.20 -14.88
N ALA A 140 1.60 -8.38 -13.96
CA ALA A 140 2.11 -8.32 -12.60
C ALA A 140 1.85 -9.62 -11.83
N ALA A 141 0.67 -10.25 -12.00
CA ALA A 141 0.36 -11.54 -11.39
C ALA A 141 1.30 -12.65 -11.89
N ALA A 142 1.56 -12.69 -13.20
CA ALA A 142 2.52 -13.63 -13.78
C ALA A 142 3.95 -13.40 -13.24
N ALA A 143 4.37 -12.13 -13.12
CA ALA A 143 5.67 -11.79 -12.56
C ALA A 143 5.76 -12.14 -11.06
N ALA A 144 4.72 -11.89 -10.28
CA ALA A 144 4.66 -12.24 -8.86
C ALA A 144 4.75 -13.76 -8.64
N THR A 145 4.08 -14.53 -9.49
CA THR A 145 4.17 -16.00 -9.48
C THR A 145 5.59 -16.46 -9.82
N ALA A 146 6.21 -15.88 -10.85
CA ALA A 146 7.58 -16.22 -11.25
C ALA A 146 8.63 -15.82 -10.19
N ASP A 147 8.36 -14.79 -9.40
CA ASP A 147 9.23 -14.32 -8.31
C ASP A 147 9.02 -15.10 -7.01
N ASP A 148 8.02 -15.98 -6.94
CA ASP A 148 7.63 -16.73 -5.73
C ASP A 148 7.44 -15.82 -4.51
N VAL A 149 6.66 -14.73 -4.71
CA VAL A 149 6.48 -13.71 -3.68
C VAL A 149 5.73 -14.26 -2.46
N SER A 150 6.22 -13.95 -1.28
CA SER A 150 5.62 -14.37 -0.01
C SER A 150 4.55 -13.37 0.44
N ILE A 151 3.29 -13.84 0.50
CA ILE A 151 2.17 -13.11 1.12
C ILE A 151 2.08 -13.50 2.59
N CYS A 152 1.87 -12.53 3.46
CA CYS A 152 1.91 -12.73 4.92
C CYS A 152 0.65 -13.31 5.53
N THR A 153 -0.36 -13.57 4.73
CA THR A 153 -1.64 -14.15 5.19
C THR A 153 -2.08 -15.29 4.29
N ASN A 154 -2.93 -16.18 4.80
CA ASN A 154 -3.46 -17.31 4.03
C ASN A 154 -4.55 -16.92 3.01
N GLY A 155 -4.92 -15.63 2.94
CA GLY A 155 -5.86 -15.11 1.94
C GLY A 155 -5.21 -14.90 0.59
N ALA A 156 -6.03 -14.85 -0.46
CA ALA A 156 -5.56 -14.37 -1.75
C ALA A 156 -5.05 -12.92 -1.62
N PRO A 157 -3.97 -12.54 -2.32
CA PRO A 157 -3.47 -11.17 -2.26
C PRO A 157 -4.49 -10.18 -2.83
N ASN A 158 -4.64 -9.05 -2.16
CA ASN A 158 -5.32 -7.91 -2.74
C ASN A 158 -4.44 -7.32 -3.84
N THR A 159 -5.04 -7.01 -4.98
CA THR A 159 -4.34 -6.37 -6.08
C THR A 159 -4.93 -5.00 -6.33
N VAL A 160 -4.14 -3.95 -6.16
CA VAL A 160 -4.51 -2.57 -6.49
C VAL A 160 -3.73 -2.13 -7.71
N VAL A 161 -4.45 -1.77 -8.78
CA VAL A 161 -3.88 -1.19 -9.99
C VAL A 161 -4.27 0.28 -10.01
N LEU A 162 -3.28 1.16 -9.91
CA LEU A 162 -3.53 2.59 -9.97
C LEU A 162 -3.52 3.08 -11.43
N PRO A 163 -4.18 4.20 -11.73
CA PRO A 163 -4.19 4.76 -13.08
C PRO A 163 -2.79 5.18 -13.53
N PRO A 164 -2.61 5.41 -14.85
CA PRO A 164 -1.34 5.89 -15.36
C PRO A 164 -0.90 7.19 -14.67
N ARG A 165 0.37 7.24 -14.27
CA ARG A 165 1.04 8.46 -13.80
C ARG A 165 1.23 9.45 -14.97
N PRO A 166 1.63 10.71 -14.72
CA PRO A 166 1.89 11.68 -15.78
C PRO A 166 2.91 11.22 -16.82
N ASP A 167 3.88 10.37 -16.43
CA ASP A 167 4.86 9.74 -17.32
C ASP A 167 4.31 8.50 -18.07
N GLY A 168 3.05 8.18 -17.88
CA GLY A 168 2.37 7.02 -18.46
C GLY A 168 2.65 5.69 -17.75
N SER A 169 3.47 5.66 -16.72
CA SER A 169 3.75 4.45 -15.94
C SER A 169 2.55 4.03 -15.10
N ILE A 170 2.37 2.70 -14.95
CA ILE A 170 1.24 2.09 -14.21
C ILE A 170 1.78 1.27 -13.03
N PRO A 171 1.49 1.67 -11.79
CA PRO A 171 1.83 0.88 -10.62
C PRO A 171 0.78 -0.18 -10.32
N VAL A 172 1.23 -1.40 -10.05
CA VAL A 172 0.40 -2.53 -9.61
C VAL A 172 0.93 -3.01 -8.27
N TYR A 173 0.09 -2.96 -7.25
CA TYR A 173 0.42 -3.41 -5.90
C TYR A 173 -0.19 -4.79 -5.65
N PHE A 174 0.64 -5.72 -5.17
CA PHE A 174 0.21 -6.96 -4.55
C PHE A 174 0.35 -6.81 -3.04
N MET A 175 -0.73 -7.02 -2.32
CA MET A 175 -0.78 -6.75 -0.89
C MET A 175 -1.33 -7.94 -0.13
N SER A 176 -0.73 -8.25 1.01
CA SER A 176 -1.32 -9.19 1.97
C SER A 176 -2.68 -8.69 2.42
N ALA A 177 -3.71 -9.51 2.29
CA ALA A 177 -5.05 -9.15 2.76
C ALA A 177 -5.14 -9.25 4.29
N SER A 178 -5.87 -8.34 4.93
CA SER A 178 -6.28 -8.53 6.33
C SER A 178 -7.35 -9.61 6.37
N VAL A 179 -7.07 -10.72 7.04
CA VAL A 179 -7.98 -11.89 7.14
C VAL A 179 -8.61 -12.03 8.52
N GLU A 180 -8.15 -11.28 9.50
CA GLU A 180 -8.65 -11.26 10.86
C GLU A 180 -8.92 -9.83 11.32
N ASN A 181 -10.05 -9.61 11.96
CA ASN A 181 -10.39 -8.31 12.55
C ASN A 181 -9.33 -7.89 13.57
N GLY A 182 -8.83 -6.66 13.43
CA GLY A 182 -7.84 -6.08 14.33
C GLY A 182 -6.40 -6.53 14.06
N THR A 183 -6.14 -7.30 12.99
CA THR A 183 -4.79 -7.59 12.52
C THR A 183 -4.56 -6.95 11.16
N PHE A 184 -3.43 -6.28 11.01
CA PHE A 184 -3.10 -5.53 9.81
C PHE A 184 -1.72 -5.95 9.31
N PRO A 185 -1.62 -6.59 8.12
CA PRO A 185 -0.33 -6.90 7.55
C PRO A 185 0.39 -5.60 7.17
N ALA A 186 1.59 -5.41 7.70
CA ALA A 186 2.52 -4.36 7.31
C ALA A 186 3.67 -4.90 6.45
N GLY A 187 3.68 -6.21 6.18
CA GLY A 187 4.62 -6.91 5.32
C GLY A 187 3.95 -7.77 4.27
N GLY A 188 4.75 -8.33 3.36
CA GLY A 188 4.25 -9.12 2.22
C GLY A 188 3.54 -8.27 1.16
N HIS A 189 4.01 -7.05 0.97
CA HIS A 189 3.51 -6.12 -0.04
C HIS A 189 4.58 -5.86 -1.09
N TYR A 190 4.15 -5.78 -2.35
CA TYR A 190 5.04 -5.66 -3.51
C TYR A 190 4.50 -4.63 -4.50
N LEU A 191 5.39 -3.89 -5.13
CA LEU A 191 5.09 -3.00 -6.25
C LEU A 191 5.71 -3.57 -7.53
N TYR A 192 4.90 -3.66 -8.58
CA TYR A 192 5.30 -3.86 -9.97
C TYR A 192 4.98 -2.61 -10.76
N LEU A 193 6.01 -1.93 -11.25
CA LEU A 193 5.85 -0.69 -12.02
C LEU A 193 6.07 -0.98 -13.49
N PHE A 194 5.05 -0.69 -14.30
CA PHE A 194 5.13 -0.79 -15.76
C PHE A 194 5.36 0.59 -16.36
N ASP A 195 6.19 0.69 -17.39
CA ASP A 195 6.39 1.93 -18.15
C ASP A 195 5.21 2.23 -19.10
N ALA A 196 5.24 3.37 -19.77
CA ALA A 196 4.21 3.79 -20.71
C ALA A 196 4.01 2.81 -21.87
N ALA A 197 5.06 2.07 -22.28
CA ALA A 197 5.01 1.03 -23.30
C ALA A 197 4.45 -0.30 -22.79
N GLY A 198 4.26 -0.41 -21.46
CA GLY A 198 3.73 -1.61 -20.81
C GLY A 198 4.78 -2.66 -20.46
N LYS A 199 6.04 -2.32 -20.51
CA LYS A 199 7.13 -3.18 -20.07
C LYS A 199 7.31 -3.02 -18.54
N LEU A 200 7.58 -4.14 -17.85
CA LEU A 200 7.95 -4.10 -16.43
C LEU A 200 9.26 -3.33 -16.26
N ALA A 201 9.16 -2.13 -15.66
CA ALA A 201 10.29 -1.22 -15.46
C ALA A 201 11.01 -1.51 -14.15
N SER A 202 10.26 -1.80 -13.09
CA SER A 202 10.82 -2.14 -11.78
C SER A 202 9.86 -2.97 -10.96
N LYS A 203 10.43 -3.67 -9.98
CA LYS A 203 9.70 -4.39 -8.93
C LYS A 203 10.41 -4.20 -7.61
N ARG A 204 9.64 -4.06 -6.52
CA ARG A 204 10.21 -3.97 -5.18
C ARG A 204 9.30 -4.57 -4.13
N PRO A 205 9.87 -5.27 -3.13
CA PRO A 205 9.18 -5.53 -1.87
C PRO A 205 9.19 -4.28 -0.99
N PHE A 206 8.22 -4.17 -0.08
CA PHE A 206 8.21 -3.13 0.95
C PHE A 206 8.79 -3.61 2.28
N THR A 207 8.94 -4.92 2.46
CA THR A 207 9.59 -5.54 3.63
C THR A 207 10.38 -6.78 3.19
N LYS A 208 11.34 -7.20 4.03
CA LYS A 208 12.10 -8.45 3.81
C LYS A 208 11.45 -9.66 4.49
N SER A 209 10.48 -9.43 5.35
CA SER A 209 9.80 -10.48 6.12
C SER A 209 8.35 -10.12 6.35
N CYS A 210 7.58 -11.09 6.82
CA CYS A 210 6.22 -10.83 7.28
C CYS A 210 6.22 -10.01 8.56
N VAL A 211 5.50 -8.89 8.53
CA VAL A 211 5.26 -8.02 9.68
C VAL A 211 3.76 -7.87 9.85
N MET A 212 3.26 -8.19 11.04
CA MET A 212 1.85 -8.08 11.38
C MET A 212 1.67 -7.08 12.52
N VAL A 213 0.74 -6.17 12.39
CA VAL A 213 0.26 -5.30 13.46
C VAL A 213 -0.97 -5.97 14.07
N ASP A 214 -0.89 -6.43 15.30
CA ASP A 214 -2.05 -6.94 16.04
C ASP A 214 -2.52 -5.88 17.04
N TRP A 215 -3.54 -5.13 16.64
CA TRP A 215 -4.12 -4.06 17.44
C TRP A 215 -4.81 -4.57 18.70
N ARG A 216 -5.34 -5.79 18.69
CA ARG A 216 -6.07 -6.40 19.82
C ARG A 216 -5.15 -6.68 21.01
N ASN A 217 -3.88 -6.97 20.73
CA ASN A 217 -2.88 -7.39 21.70
C ASN A 217 -1.91 -6.27 22.10
N LEU A 218 -2.23 -5.00 21.79
CA LEU A 218 -1.43 -3.89 22.25
C LEU A 218 -1.47 -3.78 23.78
N PRO A 219 -0.36 -3.45 24.43
CA PRO A 219 -0.34 -3.21 25.87
C PRO A 219 -1.35 -2.13 26.29
N LYS A 220 -1.97 -2.30 27.46
CA LYS A 220 -2.90 -1.28 27.99
C LYS A 220 -2.18 0.06 28.14
N GLY A 221 -2.75 1.10 27.52
CA GLY A 221 -2.17 2.44 27.54
C GLY A 221 -1.11 2.69 26.46
N ALA A 222 -0.91 1.75 25.52
CA ALA A 222 -0.05 1.97 24.37
C ALA A 222 -0.56 3.17 23.53
N ALA A 223 0.35 4.03 23.11
CA ALA A 223 0.04 5.20 22.29
C ALA A 223 -0.33 4.83 20.86
N GLY A 224 0.01 3.62 20.41
CA GLY A 224 -0.23 3.06 19.09
C GLY A 224 0.57 1.78 18.86
N ALA A 225 0.48 1.24 17.67
CA ALA A 225 1.32 0.13 17.22
C ALA A 225 2.65 0.66 16.65
N SER A 226 3.68 -0.19 16.62
CA SER A 226 4.99 0.17 16.04
C SER A 226 5.50 -0.91 15.09
N VAL A 227 6.21 -0.47 14.05
CA VAL A 227 6.92 -1.34 13.11
C VAL A 227 8.31 -0.79 12.83
N SER A 228 9.28 -1.69 12.62
CA SER A 228 10.61 -1.31 12.14
C SER A 228 10.66 -1.42 10.63
N HIS A 229 11.20 -0.40 9.97
CA HIS A 229 11.39 -0.35 8.52
C HIS A 229 12.88 -0.26 8.16
N ILE A 230 13.32 -1.18 7.29
CA ILE A 230 14.76 -1.37 7.02
C ILE A 230 15.16 -1.04 5.58
N LEU A 231 14.20 -0.80 4.68
CA LEU A 231 14.48 -0.64 3.25
C LEU A 231 14.60 0.82 2.81
N ASP A 232 13.97 1.74 3.53
CA ASP A 232 13.96 3.15 3.20
C ASP A 232 14.25 3.99 4.47
N PRO A 233 14.84 5.18 4.35
CA PRO A 233 15.11 6.05 5.50
C PRO A 233 13.87 6.84 5.96
N GLN A 234 12.72 6.69 5.30
CA GLN A 234 11.44 7.29 5.66
C GLN A 234 10.30 6.28 5.49
N PRO A 235 9.10 6.54 6.06
CA PRO A 235 7.91 5.73 5.80
C PRO A 235 7.54 5.68 4.32
N THR A 236 6.87 4.60 3.92
CA THR A 236 6.41 4.36 2.56
C THR A 236 4.89 4.42 2.47
N GLU A 237 4.36 4.40 1.25
CA GLU A 237 2.92 4.35 0.96
C GLU A 237 2.20 3.17 1.63
N ILE A 238 2.90 2.06 1.89
CA ILE A 238 2.31 0.91 2.57
C ILE A 238 2.07 1.20 4.06
N HIS A 239 2.96 1.91 4.73
CA HIS A 239 2.73 2.33 6.12
C HIS A 239 1.52 3.27 6.22
N VAL A 240 1.34 4.17 5.24
CA VAL A 240 0.18 5.04 5.13
C VAL A 240 -1.10 4.23 4.91
N PHE A 241 -1.08 3.28 3.96
CA PHE A 241 -2.19 2.36 3.71
C PHE A 241 -2.59 1.58 4.96
N VAL A 242 -1.62 1.02 5.70
CA VAL A 242 -1.86 0.31 6.98
C VAL A 242 -2.48 1.24 8.01
N SER A 243 -1.94 2.46 8.17
CA SER A 243 -2.46 3.46 9.12
C SER A 243 -3.92 3.86 8.83
N LEU A 244 -4.32 3.92 7.54
CA LEU A 244 -5.69 4.23 7.13
C LEU A 244 -6.66 3.07 7.41
N ASN A 245 -6.17 1.83 7.49
CA ASN A 245 -6.98 0.64 7.77
C ASN A 245 -7.10 0.33 9.26
N MET A 246 -6.21 0.86 10.12
CA MET A 246 -6.19 0.54 11.55
C MET A 246 -6.87 1.65 12.37
N PRO A 247 -7.39 1.34 13.59
CA PRO A 247 -8.17 2.29 14.37
C PRO A 247 -7.36 3.34 15.12
N GLY A 248 -6.03 3.39 14.96
CA GLY A 248 -5.18 4.30 15.73
C GLY A 248 -3.84 4.58 15.08
N LYS A 249 -2.87 5.02 15.88
CA LYS A 249 -1.58 5.51 15.43
C LYS A 249 -0.61 4.40 15.09
N LEU A 250 0.15 4.59 14.00
CA LEU A 250 1.26 3.72 13.62
C LEU A 250 2.58 4.49 13.80
N PHE A 251 3.47 3.94 14.61
CA PHE A 251 4.84 4.42 14.73
C PHE A 251 5.74 3.60 13.80
N VAL A 252 6.54 4.27 12.98
CA VAL A 252 7.50 3.65 12.09
C VAL A 252 8.91 4.05 12.53
N ILE A 253 9.75 3.07 12.83
CA ILE A 253 11.15 3.27 13.16
C ILE A 253 11.96 2.89 11.92
N THR A 254 12.59 3.87 11.27
CA THR A 254 13.48 3.63 10.13
C THR A 254 14.87 3.31 10.66
N THR A 255 15.35 2.07 10.40
CA THR A 255 16.54 1.56 11.08
C THR A 255 17.86 2.10 10.52
N SER A 256 17.85 2.62 9.28
CA SER A 256 19.04 3.16 8.62
C SER A 256 19.54 4.47 9.24
N ASN A 257 18.61 5.31 9.73
CA ASN A 257 18.86 6.62 10.32
C ASN A 257 18.34 6.74 11.76
N LYS A 258 17.69 5.68 12.28
CA LYS A 258 17.10 5.62 13.63
C LYS A 258 15.98 6.64 13.87
N ASP A 259 15.32 7.09 12.82
CA ASP A 259 14.22 8.04 12.90
C ASP A 259 12.94 7.38 13.38
N LEU A 260 12.21 8.09 14.25
CA LEU A 260 10.86 7.76 14.67
C LEU A 260 9.86 8.66 13.93
N TRP A 261 8.96 8.03 13.21
CA TRP A 261 7.87 8.67 12.49
C TRP A 261 6.53 8.25 13.08
N LEU A 262 5.59 9.18 13.15
CA LEU A 262 4.20 8.90 13.49
C LEU A 262 3.36 8.99 12.23
N ILE A 263 2.53 7.98 11.99
CA ILE A 263 1.49 8.02 10.96
C ILE A 263 0.13 7.98 11.65
N ASP A 264 -0.63 9.04 11.51
CA ASP A 264 -1.95 9.19 12.11
C ASP A 264 -2.97 9.46 11.00
N HIS A 265 -3.88 8.49 10.76
CA HIS A 265 -4.86 8.55 9.67
C HIS A 265 -4.26 8.95 8.31
N GLY A 266 -3.13 8.34 7.98
CA GLY A 266 -2.43 8.53 6.72
C GLY A 266 -1.47 9.72 6.66
N GLN A 267 -1.42 10.56 7.69
CA GLN A 267 -0.50 11.71 7.77
C GLN A 267 0.81 11.33 8.46
N ILE A 268 1.92 11.58 7.81
CA ILE A 268 3.28 11.28 8.31
C ILE A 268 3.83 12.50 9.03
N THR A 269 4.31 12.29 10.25
CA THR A 269 5.00 13.33 11.03
C THR A 269 6.30 12.77 11.58
N PHE A 270 7.41 13.42 11.34
CA PHE A 270 8.66 13.15 12.04
C PHE A 270 8.51 13.49 13.52
N LYS A 271 9.05 12.64 14.41
CA LYS A 271 8.99 12.85 15.86
C LYS A 271 10.33 13.12 16.46
N GLN A 272 11.27 12.25 16.25
CA GLN A 272 12.62 12.36 16.81
C GLN A 272 13.54 11.29 16.21
N VAL A 273 14.80 11.44 16.44
CA VAL A 273 15.79 10.38 16.24
C VAL A 273 15.84 9.53 17.51
N MET A 274 15.89 8.21 17.37
CA MET A 274 15.97 7.29 18.50
C MET A 274 17.42 7.20 18.98
N GLU A 275 17.67 7.62 20.22
CA GLU A 275 18.96 7.37 20.87
C GLU A 275 19.10 5.88 21.21
N GLU A 276 20.32 5.36 21.11
CA GLU A 276 20.61 4.03 21.65
C GLU A 276 20.44 4.07 23.16
N ALA A 277 19.68 3.12 23.69
CA ALA A 277 19.64 2.94 25.14
C ALA A 277 21.07 2.64 25.62
N PRO A 278 21.53 3.28 26.70
CA PRO A 278 22.88 3.10 27.26
C PRO A 278 23.15 1.67 27.70
#